data_1aeb5493d8e683e105aa2a0618432b8e
#
_entry.id   1aeb5493d8e683e105aa2a0618432b8e
#
_cell.length_a   1.000
_cell.length_b   1.000
_cell.length_c   1.000
_cell.angle_alpha   90.00
_cell.angle_beta   90.00
_cell.angle_gamma   90.00
#
_symmetry.space_group_name_H-M   'P 1'
#
loop_
_entity.id
_entity.type
_entity.pdbx_description
1 polymer ?
#
loop_
_entity_poly.entity_id
_entity_poly.type
_entity_poly.pdbx_seq_one_letter_code
_entity_poly.pdbx_strand_id
1 'polypeptide(L)'
;MKDFTIHAYRSLLSAIQKAGYAFFTFEEWCKGNATGRYVILRHDVDLKAANSLITARIESEMGIHATYYFRIVPQSNQPGIIQSIADLGHEIGYHYEDLSLFRGDKVKAIEHFRLQLDYFRQFYPVKTICMHGSPTSKWDNRDLWNDYDYRNYGILGEPYFDLIKNNDILNQKFNYFTDTARMWDGDMYNLRDRFSGDNIMLSNDSSASQASENIIPLKNDIATKSLKIHSTFDMIGWLNTMPVDNIMMMTTHPQRWTNNRVDWFVELLMQNIKNRIKKIMVRRRGK
;
A
#
# COMPACT_ATOMS: atom_id res chain seq x y z
N MET A 1 13.68 -0.07 22.49
CA MET A 1 12.34 0.58 22.38
C MET A 1 11.35 -0.42 21.80
N LYS A 2 10.04 -0.31 22.13
CA LYS A 2 9.01 -1.16 21.50
C LYS A 2 8.69 -0.63 20.11
N ASP A 3 8.70 -1.51 19.12
CA ASP A 3 8.29 -1.20 17.75
C ASP A 3 6.76 -1.18 17.59
N PHE A 4 6.26 -0.62 16.49
CA PHE A 4 4.83 -0.49 16.20
C PHE A 4 4.04 0.25 17.29
N THR A 5 4.66 1.24 17.90
CA THR A 5 4.02 2.21 18.81
C THR A 5 3.82 3.53 18.07
N ILE A 6 2.93 4.37 18.57
CA ILE A 6 2.74 5.73 18.05
C ILE A 6 4.02 6.57 18.18
N HIS A 7 4.82 6.30 19.23
CA HIS A 7 6.13 6.94 19.37
C HIS A 7 7.11 6.51 18.26
N ALA A 8 7.18 5.21 17.95
CA ALA A 8 8.02 4.70 16.86
C ALA A 8 7.55 5.25 15.50
N TYR A 9 6.23 5.37 15.30
CA TYR A 9 5.65 5.96 14.09
C TYR A 9 6.10 7.42 13.91
N ARG A 10 5.92 8.26 14.93
CA ARG A 10 6.37 9.67 14.91
C ARG A 10 7.87 9.80 14.67
N SER A 11 8.66 8.90 15.26
CA SER A 11 10.12 8.86 15.08
C SER A 11 10.49 8.52 13.62
N LEU A 12 9.77 7.60 12.99
CA LEU A 12 9.95 7.22 11.59
C LEU A 12 9.66 8.42 10.66
N LEU A 13 8.50 9.07 10.82
CA LEU A 13 8.15 10.24 10.03
C LEU A 13 9.19 11.37 10.17
N SER A 14 9.63 11.64 11.41
CA SER A 14 10.67 12.62 11.67
C SER A 14 12.01 12.27 11.00
N ALA A 15 12.38 10.98 10.98
CA ALA A 15 13.59 10.52 10.30
C ALA A 15 13.50 10.69 8.79
N ILE A 16 12.34 10.42 8.18
CA ILE A 16 12.08 10.62 6.75
C ILE A 16 12.23 12.11 6.39
N GLN A 17 11.61 13.03 7.18
CA GLN A 17 11.76 14.48 6.97
C GLN A 17 13.21 14.94 7.12
N LYS A 18 13.92 14.48 8.16
CA LYS A 18 15.34 14.82 8.40
C LYS A 18 16.25 14.30 7.28
N ALA A 19 15.90 13.19 6.66
CA ALA A 19 16.59 12.66 5.50
C ALA A 19 16.29 13.44 4.19
N GLY A 20 15.50 14.52 4.26
CA GLY A 20 15.21 15.43 3.15
C GLY A 20 14.13 14.93 2.19
N TYR A 21 13.28 13.99 2.60
CA TYR A 21 12.14 13.56 1.79
C TYR A 21 10.94 14.50 1.95
N ALA A 22 10.34 14.89 0.82
CA ALA A 22 9.01 15.47 0.80
C ALA A 22 7.94 14.36 0.83
N PHE A 23 6.78 14.64 1.44
CA PHE A 23 5.67 13.71 1.46
C PHE A 23 4.64 14.12 0.41
N PHE A 24 4.16 13.15 -0.35
CA PHE A 24 3.09 13.33 -1.32
C PHE A 24 2.03 12.25 -1.14
N THR A 25 0.78 12.61 -1.44
CA THR A 25 -0.31 11.66 -1.61
C THR A 25 -0.14 10.92 -2.94
N PHE A 26 -0.81 9.80 -3.09
CA PHE A 26 -0.77 9.08 -4.36
C PHE A 26 -1.52 9.84 -5.47
N GLU A 27 -2.57 10.59 -5.10
CA GLU A 27 -3.28 11.48 -6.03
C GLU A 27 -2.36 12.59 -6.57
N GLU A 28 -1.56 13.23 -5.70
CA GLU A 28 -0.59 14.24 -6.10
C GLU A 28 0.47 13.66 -7.04
N TRP A 29 0.93 12.46 -6.76
CA TRP A 29 1.86 11.74 -7.62
C TRP A 29 1.23 11.44 -8.99
N CYS A 30 0.00 10.95 -9.05
CA CYS A 30 -0.73 10.69 -10.30
C CYS A 30 -0.91 11.96 -11.14
N LYS A 31 -0.99 13.13 -10.52
CA LYS A 31 -1.08 14.43 -11.19
C LYS A 31 0.28 14.98 -11.65
N GLY A 32 1.38 14.28 -11.37
CA GLY A 32 2.73 14.75 -11.71
C GLY A 32 3.29 15.83 -10.79
N ASN A 33 2.69 16.04 -9.61
CA ASN A 33 3.12 17.09 -8.67
C ASN A 33 4.31 16.65 -7.80
N ALA A 34 4.57 15.33 -7.70
CA ALA A 34 5.66 14.79 -6.90
C ALA A 34 7.00 15.00 -7.62
N THR A 35 7.89 15.76 -7.02
CA THR A 35 9.21 16.10 -7.61
C THR A 35 10.33 15.97 -6.58
N GLY A 36 11.54 15.77 -7.07
CA GLY A 36 12.72 15.65 -6.23
C GLY A 36 12.75 14.35 -5.42
N ARG A 37 13.22 14.42 -4.20
CA ARG A 37 13.29 13.29 -3.26
C ARG A 37 12.00 13.19 -2.46
N TYR A 38 11.23 12.14 -2.66
CA TYR A 38 9.93 12.05 -2.02
C TYR A 38 9.55 10.64 -1.56
N VAL A 39 8.59 10.61 -0.66
CA VAL A 39 7.87 9.41 -0.23
C VAL A 39 6.37 9.58 -0.48
N ILE A 40 5.76 8.57 -1.07
CA ILE A 40 4.31 8.42 -1.10
C ILE A 40 3.94 7.63 0.16
N LEU A 41 3.31 8.30 1.12
CA LEU A 41 2.85 7.65 2.35
C LEU A 41 1.43 7.16 2.16
N ARG A 42 1.26 5.84 2.25
CA ARG A 42 0.01 5.13 2.03
C ARG A 42 -0.41 4.37 3.28
N HIS A 43 -1.68 4.41 3.59
CA HIS A 43 -2.30 3.66 4.67
C HIS A 43 -3.39 2.74 4.15
N ASP A 44 -3.28 1.44 4.44
CA ASP A 44 -4.32 0.46 4.18
C ASP A 44 -5.12 0.25 5.47
N VAL A 45 -6.29 0.86 5.53
CA VAL A 45 -7.17 0.81 6.70
C VAL A 45 -8.02 -0.45 6.62
N ASP A 46 -7.42 -1.58 7.01
CA ASP A 46 -8.10 -2.87 7.00
C ASP A 46 -9.09 -3.03 8.15
N LEU A 47 -8.69 -2.58 9.34
CA LEU A 47 -9.37 -2.77 10.62
C LEU A 47 -9.11 -1.56 11.53
N LYS A 48 -9.90 -1.43 12.61
CA LYS A 48 -9.70 -0.42 13.66
C LYS A 48 -9.53 1.00 13.10
N ALA A 49 -10.51 1.47 12.33
CA ALA A 49 -10.49 2.80 11.72
C ALA A 49 -10.07 3.94 12.68
N ALA A 50 -10.38 3.82 13.98
CA ALA A 50 -9.96 4.81 14.98
C ALA A 50 -8.43 4.99 15.05
N ASN A 51 -7.64 3.94 14.79
CA ASN A 51 -6.18 4.05 14.76
C ASN A 51 -5.71 4.90 13.57
N SER A 52 -6.43 4.87 12.45
CA SER A 52 -6.09 5.70 11.28
C SER A 52 -6.28 7.20 11.56
N LEU A 53 -7.26 7.57 12.37
CA LEU A 53 -7.42 8.96 12.79
C LEU A 53 -6.27 9.42 13.71
N ILE A 54 -5.71 8.52 14.52
CA ILE A 54 -4.53 8.84 15.36
C ILE A 54 -3.31 9.11 14.48
N THR A 55 -3.04 8.26 13.48
CA THR A 55 -1.92 8.48 12.55
C THR A 55 -2.11 9.75 11.73
N ALA A 56 -3.32 9.99 11.20
CA ALA A 56 -3.65 11.17 10.43
C ALA A 56 -3.43 12.48 11.19
N ARG A 57 -3.82 12.54 12.46
CA ARG A 57 -3.56 13.71 13.30
C ARG A 57 -2.08 13.97 13.50
N ILE A 58 -1.29 12.92 13.72
CA ILE A 58 0.17 13.04 13.87
C ILE A 58 0.80 13.58 12.59
N GLU A 59 0.39 13.07 11.45
CA GLU A 59 0.87 13.51 10.15
C GLU A 59 0.52 14.96 9.89
N SER A 60 -0.75 15.33 10.10
CA SER A 60 -1.21 16.72 9.97
C SER A 60 -0.46 17.67 10.92
N GLU A 61 -0.22 17.29 12.19
CA GLU A 61 0.61 18.05 13.15
C GLU A 61 2.06 18.24 12.65
N MET A 62 2.56 17.32 11.83
CA MET A 62 3.90 17.37 11.24
C MET A 62 3.94 18.00 9.85
N GLY A 63 2.80 18.52 9.35
CA GLY A 63 2.68 19.08 8.01
C GLY A 63 2.79 18.03 6.90
N ILE A 64 2.38 16.80 7.17
CA ILE A 64 2.43 15.67 6.24
C ILE A 64 1.02 15.36 5.76
N HIS A 65 0.85 15.22 4.44
CA HIS A 65 -0.33 14.64 3.83
C HIS A 65 -0.03 13.22 3.35
N ALA A 66 -0.99 12.32 3.52
CA ALA A 66 -0.88 10.91 3.17
C ALA A 66 -2.16 10.42 2.50
N THR A 67 -2.11 9.23 1.90
CA THR A 67 -3.26 8.57 1.28
C THR A 67 -3.81 7.50 2.22
N TYR A 68 -5.13 7.53 2.49
CA TYR A 68 -5.83 6.56 3.33
C TYR A 68 -6.85 5.78 2.50
N TYR A 69 -6.59 4.49 2.28
CA TYR A 69 -7.49 3.58 1.58
C TYR A 69 -8.39 2.83 2.54
N PHE A 70 -9.71 3.04 2.42
CA PHE A 70 -10.72 2.41 3.27
C PHE A 70 -11.43 1.28 2.55
N ARG A 71 -11.64 0.16 3.25
CA ARG A 71 -12.49 -0.94 2.82
C ARG A 71 -13.95 -0.65 3.14
N ILE A 72 -14.86 -1.32 2.44
CA ILE A 72 -16.31 -1.18 2.69
C ILE A 72 -16.82 -2.05 3.87
N VAL A 73 -15.94 -2.66 4.63
CA VAL A 73 -16.31 -3.49 5.78
C VAL A 73 -16.48 -2.63 7.06
N PRO A 74 -17.36 -3.02 7.99
CA PRO A 74 -17.66 -2.19 9.19
C PRO A 74 -16.45 -1.83 10.04
N GLN A 75 -15.40 -2.67 10.05
CA GLN A 75 -14.17 -2.46 10.81
C GLN A 75 -13.31 -1.32 10.25
N SER A 76 -13.47 -1.01 8.98
CA SER A 76 -12.76 0.04 8.25
C SER A 76 -13.68 1.22 7.94
N ASN A 77 -14.88 0.95 7.41
CA ASN A 77 -15.82 1.97 6.99
C ASN A 77 -16.53 2.60 8.20
N GLN A 78 -15.98 3.72 8.68
CA GLN A 78 -16.57 4.54 9.74
C GLN A 78 -16.68 6.00 9.23
N PRO A 79 -17.87 6.45 8.78
CA PRO A 79 -18.06 7.73 8.11
C PRO A 79 -17.45 8.93 8.83
N GLY A 80 -17.66 9.05 10.14
CA GLY A 80 -17.13 10.16 10.93
C GLY A 80 -15.60 10.19 10.99
N ILE A 81 -14.94 9.02 10.94
CA ILE A 81 -13.48 8.92 10.91
C ILE A 81 -12.96 9.27 9.51
N ILE A 82 -13.60 8.76 8.46
CA ILE A 82 -13.24 9.06 7.07
C ILE A 82 -13.31 10.57 6.83
N GLN A 83 -14.44 11.21 7.24
CA GLN A 83 -14.60 12.65 7.11
C GLN A 83 -13.54 13.41 7.90
N SER A 84 -13.27 13.01 9.15
CA SER A 84 -12.25 13.68 9.98
C SER A 84 -10.85 13.60 9.37
N ILE A 85 -10.50 12.49 8.69
CA ILE A 85 -9.21 12.34 8.01
C ILE A 85 -9.16 13.21 6.75
N ALA A 86 -10.24 13.27 5.98
CA ALA A 86 -10.37 14.19 4.84
C ALA A 86 -10.24 15.65 5.27
N ASP A 87 -10.88 16.05 6.38
CA ASP A 87 -10.83 17.41 6.94
C ASP A 87 -9.43 17.81 7.42
N LEU A 88 -8.58 16.82 7.76
CA LEU A 88 -7.16 17.03 8.07
C LEU A 88 -6.28 17.24 6.82
N GLY A 89 -6.85 17.17 5.62
CA GLY A 89 -6.15 17.37 4.35
C GLY A 89 -5.52 16.11 3.75
N HIS A 90 -5.85 14.93 4.25
CA HIS A 90 -5.38 13.68 3.68
C HIS A 90 -6.23 13.23 2.50
N GLU A 91 -5.62 12.51 1.58
CA GLU A 91 -6.34 11.83 0.50
C GLU A 91 -7.11 10.62 1.02
N ILE A 92 -8.37 10.48 0.60
CA ILE A 92 -9.16 9.28 0.83
C ILE A 92 -9.28 8.51 -0.47
N GLY A 93 -9.00 7.20 -0.43
CA GLY A 93 -9.17 6.27 -1.53
C GLY A 93 -10.01 5.05 -1.15
N TYR A 94 -10.46 4.31 -2.17
CA TYR A 94 -11.19 3.06 -1.98
C TYR A 94 -10.23 1.87 -2.00
N HIS A 95 -10.17 1.12 -0.88
CA HIS A 95 -9.45 -0.15 -0.77
C HIS A 95 -10.33 -1.30 -1.24
N TYR A 96 -10.41 -1.48 -2.56
CA TYR A 96 -11.38 -2.36 -3.20
C TYR A 96 -11.05 -3.85 -3.05
N GLU A 97 -12.10 -4.66 -2.88
CA GLU A 97 -12.01 -6.13 -2.78
C GLU A 97 -13.20 -6.83 -3.46
N ASP A 98 -13.83 -6.13 -4.39
CA ASP A 98 -15.12 -6.47 -4.98
C ASP A 98 -15.10 -7.83 -5.68
N LEU A 99 -14.05 -8.15 -6.44
CA LEU A 99 -13.95 -9.43 -7.13
C LEU A 99 -13.91 -10.62 -6.15
N SER A 100 -13.23 -10.43 -5.00
CA SER A 100 -13.20 -11.42 -3.93
C SER A 100 -14.55 -11.57 -3.24
N LEU A 101 -15.25 -10.45 -2.98
CA LEU A 101 -16.59 -10.44 -2.37
C LEU A 101 -17.61 -11.18 -3.24
N PHE A 102 -17.57 -10.97 -4.55
CA PHE A 102 -18.48 -11.62 -5.50
C PHE A 102 -17.91 -12.91 -6.11
N ARG A 103 -16.90 -13.50 -5.49
CA ARG A 103 -16.35 -14.83 -5.82
C ARG A 103 -16.00 -14.97 -7.32
N GLY A 104 -15.47 -13.91 -7.92
CA GLY A 104 -15.03 -13.87 -9.32
C GLY A 104 -16.12 -13.47 -10.32
N ASP A 105 -17.34 -13.16 -9.89
CA ASP A 105 -18.39 -12.60 -10.76
C ASP A 105 -18.04 -11.13 -11.06
N LYS A 106 -17.42 -10.91 -12.21
CA LYS A 106 -16.90 -9.57 -12.59
C LYS A 106 -18.02 -8.56 -12.83
N VAL A 107 -19.20 -9.01 -13.31
CA VAL A 107 -20.34 -8.12 -13.56
C VAL A 107 -20.86 -7.56 -12.23
N LYS A 108 -21.12 -8.42 -11.25
CA LYS A 108 -21.54 -7.96 -9.93
C LYS A 108 -20.45 -7.18 -9.20
N ALA A 109 -19.19 -7.58 -9.37
CA ALA A 109 -18.06 -6.88 -8.76
C ALA A 109 -17.93 -5.46 -9.27
N ILE A 110 -18.04 -5.20 -10.58
CA ILE A 110 -17.92 -3.83 -11.11
C ILE A 110 -19.12 -2.95 -10.76
N GLU A 111 -20.33 -3.51 -10.72
CA GLU A 111 -21.52 -2.80 -10.25
C GLU A 111 -21.37 -2.38 -8.78
N HIS A 112 -20.92 -3.30 -7.93
CA HIS A 112 -20.67 -3.01 -6.51
C HIS A 112 -19.55 -2.00 -6.35
N PHE A 113 -18.43 -2.15 -7.06
CA PHE A 113 -17.32 -1.19 -7.05
C PHE A 113 -17.80 0.23 -7.34
N ARG A 114 -18.61 0.41 -8.38
CA ARG A 114 -19.18 1.72 -8.73
C ARG A 114 -20.01 2.31 -7.60
N LEU A 115 -20.90 1.52 -7.01
CA LEU A 115 -21.74 1.98 -5.90
C LEU A 115 -20.90 2.38 -4.68
N GLN A 116 -19.84 1.60 -4.37
CA GLN A 116 -18.99 1.91 -3.23
C GLN A 116 -18.06 3.11 -3.50
N LEU A 117 -17.59 3.27 -4.73
CA LEU A 117 -16.84 4.45 -5.13
C LEU A 117 -17.69 5.72 -4.98
N ASP A 118 -18.94 5.69 -5.43
CA ASP A 118 -19.88 6.82 -5.28
C ASP A 118 -20.20 7.08 -3.79
N TYR A 119 -20.27 6.04 -2.96
CA TYR A 119 -20.41 6.18 -1.52
C TYR A 119 -19.20 6.90 -0.89
N PHE A 120 -17.96 6.50 -1.19
CA PHE A 120 -16.77 7.17 -0.65
C PHE A 120 -16.63 8.60 -1.16
N ARG A 121 -17.14 8.90 -2.34
CA ARG A 121 -17.17 10.25 -2.91
C ARG A 121 -18.07 11.25 -2.17
N GLN A 122 -18.90 10.77 -1.25
CA GLN A 122 -19.66 11.65 -0.34
C GLN A 122 -18.76 12.31 0.72
N PHE A 123 -17.59 11.73 1.01
CA PHE A 123 -16.64 12.23 2.02
C PHE A 123 -15.46 12.98 1.39
N TYR A 124 -15.02 12.54 0.21
CA TYR A 124 -13.83 13.05 -0.47
C TYR A 124 -13.98 12.80 -1.98
N PRO A 125 -13.49 13.68 -2.86
CA PRO A 125 -13.54 13.46 -4.32
C PRO A 125 -12.55 12.37 -4.76
N VAL A 126 -12.80 11.12 -4.37
CA VAL A 126 -11.92 9.96 -4.57
C VAL A 126 -11.43 9.86 -6.01
N LYS A 127 -10.09 9.89 -6.19
CA LYS A 127 -9.40 9.84 -7.48
C LYS A 127 -8.43 8.66 -7.59
N THR A 128 -8.13 7.98 -6.49
CA THR A 128 -7.27 6.81 -6.51
C THR A 128 -7.92 5.64 -5.78
N ILE A 129 -7.53 4.45 -6.18
CA ILE A 129 -7.97 3.20 -5.58
C ILE A 129 -6.76 2.32 -5.31
N CYS A 130 -6.93 1.34 -4.44
CA CYS A 130 -5.91 0.34 -4.19
C CYS A 130 -6.55 -1.01 -3.86
N MET A 131 -6.04 -2.09 -4.42
CA MET A 131 -6.58 -3.41 -4.16
C MET A 131 -6.31 -3.87 -2.72
N HIS A 132 -7.32 -4.46 -2.05
CA HIS A 132 -7.11 -5.24 -0.86
C HIS A 132 -6.67 -6.66 -1.22
N GLY A 133 -5.60 -7.14 -0.57
CA GLY A 133 -4.95 -8.40 -0.93
C GLY A 133 -5.79 -9.66 -0.71
N SER A 134 -6.84 -9.62 0.13
CA SER A 134 -7.79 -10.72 0.39
C SER A 134 -7.10 -12.10 0.46
N PRO A 135 -6.19 -12.36 1.41
CA PRO A 135 -5.25 -13.48 1.36
C PRO A 135 -5.93 -14.87 1.40
N THR A 136 -7.17 -14.94 1.87
CA THR A 136 -7.98 -16.18 1.92
C THR A 136 -8.81 -16.41 0.66
N SER A 137 -8.96 -15.40 -0.19
CA SER A 137 -9.65 -15.52 -1.48
C SER A 137 -8.78 -16.24 -2.50
N LYS A 138 -9.37 -16.95 -3.44
CA LYS A 138 -8.68 -17.49 -4.62
C LYS A 138 -8.58 -16.48 -5.76
N TRP A 139 -9.39 -15.41 -5.74
CA TRP A 139 -9.40 -14.37 -6.75
C TRP A 139 -8.48 -13.21 -6.35
N ASP A 140 -7.75 -12.70 -7.32
CA ASP A 140 -7.01 -11.45 -7.19
C ASP A 140 -7.94 -10.29 -7.56
N ASN A 141 -8.06 -9.29 -6.69
CA ASN A 141 -8.97 -8.18 -6.95
C ASN A 141 -8.54 -7.34 -8.16
N ARG A 142 -7.25 -7.35 -8.51
CA ARG A 142 -6.71 -6.69 -9.70
C ARG A 142 -7.25 -7.26 -11.01
N ASP A 143 -7.65 -8.54 -11.04
CA ASP A 143 -8.19 -9.21 -12.22
C ASP A 143 -9.53 -8.63 -12.70
N LEU A 144 -10.17 -7.79 -11.88
CA LEU A 144 -11.33 -7.00 -12.29
C LEU A 144 -10.99 -6.07 -13.45
N TRP A 145 -9.80 -5.50 -13.44
CA TRP A 145 -9.32 -4.54 -14.43
C TRP A 145 -8.79 -5.18 -15.72
N ASN A 146 -8.84 -6.49 -15.85
CA ASN A 146 -8.60 -7.16 -17.13
C ASN A 146 -9.75 -6.96 -18.11
N ASP A 147 -10.99 -6.76 -17.61
CA ASP A 147 -12.19 -6.60 -18.42
C ASP A 147 -12.73 -5.16 -18.39
N TYR A 148 -12.30 -4.35 -17.42
CA TYR A 148 -12.74 -2.97 -17.22
C TYR A 148 -11.54 -2.04 -17.05
N ASP A 149 -11.73 -0.76 -17.37
CA ASP A 149 -10.72 0.28 -17.08
C ASP A 149 -11.22 1.18 -15.94
N TYR A 150 -10.48 1.22 -14.83
CA TYR A 150 -10.81 2.10 -13.69
C TYR A 150 -10.81 3.59 -14.06
N ARG A 151 -10.11 3.98 -15.12
CA ARG A 151 -10.09 5.35 -15.62
C ARG A 151 -11.47 5.81 -16.11
N ASN A 152 -12.31 4.89 -16.60
CA ASN A 152 -13.70 5.17 -17.00
C ASN A 152 -14.59 5.58 -15.82
N TYR A 153 -14.13 5.35 -14.59
CA TYR A 153 -14.80 5.77 -13.36
C TYR A 153 -14.18 7.04 -12.75
N GLY A 154 -13.33 7.74 -13.51
CA GLY A 154 -12.65 8.97 -13.08
C GLY A 154 -11.54 8.74 -12.05
N ILE A 155 -10.96 7.53 -12.04
CA ILE A 155 -9.80 7.18 -11.21
C ILE A 155 -8.52 7.48 -12.00
N LEU A 156 -7.58 8.16 -11.37
CA LEU A 156 -6.29 8.55 -11.94
C LEU A 156 -5.27 7.42 -11.86
N GLY A 157 -5.32 6.64 -10.78
CA GLY A 157 -4.33 5.58 -10.60
C GLY A 157 -4.69 4.53 -9.56
N GLU A 158 -4.01 3.39 -9.72
CA GLU A 158 -3.94 2.24 -8.81
C GLU A 158 -2.46 1.89 -8.60
N PRO A 159 -1.95 1.87 -7.36
CA PRO A 159 -0.51 1.77 -7.11
C PRO A 159 0.18 0.58 -7.79
N TYR A 160 -0.44 -0.60 -7.80
CA TYR A 160 0.18 -1.81 -8.36
C TYR A 160 0.27 -1.82 -9.89
N PHE A 161 -0.49 -0.96 -10.57
CA PHE A 161 -0.43 -0.82 -12.03
C PHE A 161 0.40 0.40 -12.44
N ASP A 162 0.17 1.55 -11.80
CA ASP A 162 0.68 2.81 -12.32
C ASP A 162 2.09 3.13 -11.83
N LEU A 163 2.46 2.70 -10.61
CA LEU A 163 3.84 2.88 -10.13
C LEU A 163 4.84 2.05 -10.93
N ILE A 164 4.50 0.83 -11.32
CA ILE A 164 5.39 -0.02 -12.11
C ILE A 164 5.63 0.59 -13.48
N LYS A 165 4.56 1.00 -14.18
CA LYS A 165 4.66 1.58 -15.53
C LYS A 165 5.50 2.84 -15.57
N ASN A 166 5.39 3.70 -14.55
CA ASN A 166 6.12 4.96 -14.52
C ASN A 166 7.58 4.80 -14.12
N ASN A 167 7.94 3.78 -13.35
CA ASN A 167 9.35 3.50 -13.01
C ASN A 167 10.17 3.11 -14.23
N ASP A 168 9.59 2.34 -15.15
CA ASP A 168 10.26 1.99 -16.43
C ASP A 168 10.51 3.24 -17.29
N ILE A 169 9.64 4.26 -17.19
CA ILE A 169 9.73 5.50 -17.96
C ILE A 169 10.71 6.49 -17.31
N LEU A 170 10.79 6.54 -15.97
CA LEU A 170 11.52 7.59 -15.26
C LEU A 170 12.97 7.22 -14.93
N ASN A 171 13.37 5.97 -15.16
CA ASN A 171 14.73 5.45 -14.83
C ASN A 171 15.17 5.77 -13.38
N GLN A 172 14.20 5.91 -12.46
CA GLN A 172 14.44 6.29 -11.07
C GLN A 172 14.38 5.05 -10.16
N LYS A 173 15.26 4.99 -9.16
CA LYS A 173 15.23 3.93 -8.14
C LYS A 173 14.01 4.10 -7.24
N PHE A 174 13.03 3.23 -7.43
CA PHE A 174 11.83 3.15 -6.61
C PHE A 174 11.97 2.07 -5.54
N ASN A 175 11.71 2.42 -4.29
CA ASN A 175 11.73 1.50 -3.17
C ASN A 175 10.32 1.36 -2.58
N TYR A 176 9.84 0.14 -2.47
CA TYR A 176 8.58 -0.16 -1.83
C TYR A 176 8.80 -0.79 -0.46
N PHE A 177 8.20 -0.21 0.56
CA PHE A 177 8.22 -0.72 1.92
C PHE A 177 6.81 -0.91 2.43
N THR A 178 6.58 -2.02 3.12
CA THR A 178 5.31 -2.28 3.79
C THR A 178 5.55 -2.86 5.18
N ASP A 179 4.76 -2.44 6.15
CA ASP A 179 4.78 -2.98 7.52
C ASP A 179 4.03 -4.32 7.62
N THR A 180 3.83 -5.01 6.50
CA THR A 180 3.19 -6.32 6.45
C THR A 180 3.89 -7.29 7.40
N ALA A 181 3.07 -8.07 8.10
CA ALA A 181 3.54 -9.02 9.11
C ALA A 181 4.20 -8.39 10.36
N ARG A 182 4.07 -7.07 10.59
CA ARG A 182 4.76 -6.28 11.62
C ARG A 182 6.27 -6.35 11.49
N MET A 183 6.76 -6.24 10.27
CA MET A 183 8.19 -6.14 9.93
C MET A 183 8.30 -5.50 8.55
N TRP A 184 9.42 -4.84 8.27
CA TRP A 184 9.66 -4.15 7.01
C TRP A 184 10.31 -5.06 5.94
N ASP A 185 10.84 -6.22 6.33
CA ASP A 185 11.38 -7.29 5.47
C ASP A 185 10.42 -8.47 5.32
N GLY A 186 9.13 -8.22 5.45
CA GLY A 186 8.07 -9.22 5.50
C GLY A 186 7.64 -9.81 4.14
N ASP A 187 8.40 -9.67 3.07
CA ASP A 187 8.04 -10.10 1.71
C ASP A 187 7.61 -11.55 1.61
N MET A 188 8.20 -12.44 2.41
CA MET A 188 7.83 -13.86 2.44
C MET A 188 6.39 -14.10 2.95
N TYR A 189 5.78 -13.12 3.61
CA TYR A 189 4.40 -13.18 4.11
C TYR A 189 3.41 -12.45 3.22
N ASN A 190 3.90 -11.76 2.17
CA ASN A 190 3.08 -11.07 1.18
C ASN A 190 2.65 -12.05 0.10
N LEU A 191 1.34 -12.31 0.01
CA LEU A 191 0.78 -13.20 -1.02
C LEU A 191 0.48 -12.46 -2.32
N ARG A 192 0.08 -11.18 -2.26
CA ARG A 192 -0.36 -10.37 -3.40
C ARG A 192 0.11 -8.93 -3.37
N ASP A 193 0.50 -8.41 -2.21
CA ASP A 193 1.00 -7.06 -2.00
C ASP A 193 2.50 -7.00 -2.39
N ARG A 194 2.77 -7.24 -3.69
CA ARG A 194 4.12 -7.26 -4.26
C ARG A 194 4.14 -6.42 -5.52
N PHE A 195 5.17 -5.61 -5.65
CA PHE A 195 5.59 -5.02 -6.90
C PHE A 195 6.62 -5.97 -7.52
N SER A 196 6.17 -6.97 -8.27
CA SER A 196 7.08 -7.88 -8.98
C SER A 196 6.85 -7.76 -10.48
N GLY A 197 7.96 -7.62 -11.22
CA GLY A 197 7.95 -7.68 -12.68
C GLY A 197 7.47 -9.02 -13.26
N ASP A 198 7.27 -10.04 -12.40
CA ASP A 198 6.84 -11.39 -12.81
C ASP A 198 5.34 -11.49 -13.16
N ASN A 199 4.53 -10.45 -12.90
CA ASN A 199 3.10 -10.44 -13.26
C ASN A 199 2.81 -9.88 -14.67
N ILE A 200 3.83 -9.55 -15.46
CA ILE A 200 3.67 -9.07 -16.85
C ILE A 200 3.45 -10.22 -17.84
N MET A 201 3.58 -11.46 -17.43
CA MET A 201 3.47 -12.64 -18.31
C MET A 201 2.19 -13.43 -18.08
N LEU A 202 1.01 -12.87 -18.38
CA LEU A 202 -0.20 -13.66 -18.67
C LEU A 202 -1.25 -12.82 -19.43
N SER A 203 -0.87 -12.19 -20.53
CA SER A 203 -1.78 -11.96 -21.63
C SER A 203 -1.29 -12.83 -22.81
N ASN A 204 -1.96 -13.96 -23.00
CA ASN A 204 -1.83 -14.74 -24.22
C ASN A 204 -2.41 -13.92 -25.39
N ASP A 205 -1.60 -13.04 -25.95
CA ASP A 205 -1.82 -12.52 -27.28
C ASP A 205 -0.73 -13.08 -28.20
N SER A 206 -1.13 -14.08 -28.98
CA SER A 206 -0.33 -14.79 -29.96
C SER A 206 -0.10 -13.97 -31.24
N SER A 207 0.34 -12.70 -31.10
CA SER A 207 0.68 -11.88 -32.27
C SER A 207 1.68 -10.75 -31.97
N ALA A 208 2.78 -11.06 -31.26
CA ALA A 208 3.95 -10.18 -31.24
C ALA A 208 5.22 -11.01 -31.07
N SER A 209 5.55 -11.73 -32.14
CA SER A 209 6.91 -12.22 -32.36
C SER A 209 7.82 -11.05 -32.73
N GLN A 210 8.95 -10.93 -32.04
CA GLN A 210 10.08 -10.02 -32.28
C GLN A 210 10.05 -8.68 -31.51
N ALA A 211 10.26 -8.73 -30.18
CA ALA A 211 10.95 -7.70 -29.39
C ALA A 211 11.16 -8.18 -27.94
N SER A 212 11.74 -9.35 -27.72
CA SER A 212 12.03 -9.87 -26.38
C SER A 212 13.51 -10.27 -26.21
N GLU A 213 14.40 -9.34 -26.49
CA GLU A 213 15.78 -9.43 -26.04
C GLU A 213 16.12 -8.11 -25.37
N ASN A 214 16.13 -8.08 -24.05
CA ASN A 214 16.65 -7.10 -23.10
C ASN A 214 15.66 -6.59 -22.03
N ILE A 215 14.69 -7.41 -21.60
CA ILE A 215 14.02 -7.15 -20.33
C ILE A 215 14.92 -7.78 -19.26
N ILE A 216 15.81 -6.99 -18.69
CA ILE A 216 16.50 -7.33 -17.45
C ILE A 216 15.40 -7.41 -16.38
N PRO A 217 15.17 -8.59 -15.73
CA PRO A 217 14.25 -8.64 -14.61
C PRO A 217 14.73 -7.60 -13.60
N LEU A 218 13.85 -6.70 -13.15
CA LEU A 218 14.09 -5.84 -12.00
C LEU A 218 14.34 -6.73 -10.79
N LYS A 219 15.56 -7.27 -10.71
CA LYS A 219 16.10 -7.79 -9.47
C LYS A 219 16.07 -6.61 -8.52
N ASN A 220 15.26 -6.73 -7.46
CA ASN A 220 15.42 -5.89 -6.29
C ASN A 220 16.89 -5.62 -6.10
N ASP A 221 17.30 -4.38 -6.37
CA ASP A 221 18.72 -4.05 -6.51
C ASP A 221 19.48 -4.53 -5.27
N ILE A 222 20.67 -5.04 -5.53
CA ILE A 222 21.60 -5.66 -4.59
C ILE A 222 21.79 -4.87 -3.28
N ALA A 223 21.51 -3.57 -3.26
CA ALA A 223 21.61 -2.71 -2.09
C ALA A 223 20.54 -2.99 -1.01
N THR A 224 19.30 -3.38 -1.37
CA THR A 224 18.25 -3.70 -0.39
C THR A 224 18.35 -5.13 0.15
N LYS A 225 18.96 -6.05 -0.60
CA LYS A 225 19.16 -7.44 -0.14
C LYS A 225 20.23 -7.62 0.94
N SER A 226 21.16 -6.67 1.09
CA SER A 226 22.21 -6.73 2.10
C SER A 226 21.84 -6.10 3.44
N LEU A 227 20.84 -5.23 3.48
CA LEU A 227 20.35 -4.57 4.69
C LEU A 227 19.05 -5.25 5.14
N LYS A 228 19.11 -5.98 6.25
CA LYS A 228 17.92 -6.53 6.91
C LYS A 228 17.21 -5.39 7.66
N ILE A 229 16.29 -4.73 6.99
CA ILE A 229 15.42 -3.70 7.61
C ILE A 229 14.23 -4.44 8.23
N HIS A 230 14.40 -4.96 9.44
CA HIS A 230 13.38 -5.74 10.12
C HIS A 230 12.42 -4.85 10.93
N SER A 231 12.98 -3.97 11.74
CA SER A 231 12.25 -3.07 12.62
C SER A 231 12.15 -1.65 12.07
N THR A 232 11.24 -0.84 12.64
CA THR A 232 11.15 0.60 12.36
C THR A 232 12.46 1.32 12.70
N PHE A 233 13.18 0.86 13.69
CA PHE A 233 14.47 1.46 14.07
C PHE A 233 15.58 1.12 13.09
N ASP A 234 15.55 -0.08 12.46
CA ASP A 234 16.45 -0.41 11.36
C ASP A 234 16.16 0.48 10.16
N MET A 235 14.87 0.74 9.85
CA MET A 235 14.46 1.66 8.79
C MET A 235 14.97 3.08 9.05
N ILE A 236 14.85 3.59 10.27
CA ILE A 236 15.38 4.89 10.66
C ILE A 236 16.91 4.95 10.48
N GLY A 237 17.61 3.90 10.89
CA GLY A 237 19.05 3.78 10.69
C GLY A 237 19.45 3.81 9.23
N TRP A 238 18.71 3.05 8.41
CA TRP A 238 18.92 2.96 6.96
C TRP A 238 18.68 4.31 6.24
N LEU A 239 17.63 5.04 6.60
CA LEU A 239 17.33 6.36 6.02
C LEU A 239 18.50 7.33 6.15
N ASN A 240 19.27 7.25 7.25
CA ASN A 240 20.43 8.10 7.48
C ASN A 240 21.63 7.79 6.55
N THR A 241 21.62 6.63 5.89
CA THR A 241 22.72 6.17 5.02
C THR A 241 22.37 6.18 3.52
N MET A 242 21.14 6.59 3.16
CA MET A 242 20.64 6.51 1.79
C MET A 242 21.24 7.53 0.85
N PRO A 243 21.54 7.13 -0.42
CA PRO A 243 21.85 8.07 -1.51
C PRO A 243 20.69 9.03 -1.80
N VAL A 244 21.03 10.19 -2.37
CA VAL A 244 20.12 11.35 -2.52
C VAL A 244 18.96 11.12 -3.51
N ASP A 245 19.01 10.12 -4.40
CA ASP A 245 18.12 10.01 -5.57
C ASP A 245 17.03 8.95 -5.47
N ASN A 246 16.63 8.54 -4.27
CA ASN A 246 15.64 7.47 -4.10
C ASN A 246 14.23 8.02 -3.89
N ILE A 247 13.29 7.46 -4.63
CA ILE A 247 11.85 7.62 -4.42
C ILE A 247 11.34 6.43 -3.61
N MET A 248 10.39 6.67 -2.71
CA MET A 248 9.80 5.61 -1.90
C MET A 248 8.28 5.64 -1.96
N MET A 249 7.65 4.45 -1.91
CA MET A 249 6.31 4.29 -1.37
C MET A 249 6.41 3.51 -0.06
N MET A 250 5.78 4.03 0.96
CA MET A 250 5.71 3.38 2.26
C MET A 250 4.25 3.09 2.60
N THR A 251 3.92 1.80 2.68
CA THR A 251 2.59 1.35 3.05
C THR A 251 2.57 0.94 4.51
N THR A 252 1.68 1.55 5.28
CA THR A 252 1.45 1.19 6.68
C THR A 252 -0.01 0.79 6.90
N HIS A 253 -0.22 -0.03 7.93
CA HIS A 253 -1.54 -0.46 8.36
C HIS A 253 -1.82 0.11 9.75
N PRO A 254 -2.63 1.16 9.88
CA PRO A 254 -2.82 1.89 11.13
C PRO A 254 -3.21 1.03 12.34
N GLN A 255 -3.91 -0.08 12.12
CA GLN A 255 -4.28 -1.01 13.20
C GLN A 255 -3.10 -1.65 13.93
N ARG A 256 -1.88 -1.60 13.35
CA ARG A 256 -0.66 -2.15 13.95
C ARG A 256 0.05 -1.18 14.89
N TRP A 257 -0.28 0.12 14.78
CA TRP A 257 0.39 1.21 15.48
C TRP A 257 -0.45 1.68 16.66
N THR A 258 0.03 1.43 17.89
CA THR A 258 -0.74 1.80 19.08
C THR A 258 0.16 1.95 20.30
N ASN A 259 -0.17 2.90 21.20
CA ASN A 259 0.43 3.00 22.52
C ASN A 259 -0.33 2.21 23.59
N ASN A 260 -1.53 1.71 23.27
CA ASN A 260 -2.25 0.85 24.20
C ASN A 260 -1.52 -0.49 24.32
N ARG A 261 -1.08 -0.83 25.52
CA ARG A 261 -0.27 -2.03 25.79
C ARG A 261 -1.00 -3.33 25.49
N VAL A 262 -2.31 -3.38 25.77
CA VAL A 262 -3.15 -4.56 25.54
C VAL A 262 -3.32 -4.75 24.03
N ASP A 263 -3.75 -3.71 23.33
CA ASP A 263 -3.92 -3.75 21.87
C ASP A 263 -2.63 -4.10 21.16
N TRP A 264 -1.50 -3.55 21.61
CA TRP A 264 -0.19 -3.85 21.05
C TRP A 264 0.18 -5.33 21.19
N PHE A 265 -0.07 -5.91 22.38
CA PHE A 265 0.22 -7.31 22.65
C PHE A 265 -0.71 -8.25 21.88
N VAL A 266 -2.02 -7.96 21.88
CA VAL A 266 -3.03 -8.72 21.13
C VAL A 266 -2.69 -8.70 19.62
N GLU A 267 -2.37 -7.54 19.06
CA GLU A 267 -2.00 -7.43 17.65
C GLU A 267 -0.71 -8.23 17.34
N LEU A 268 0.30 -8.16 18.20
CA LEU A 268 1.53 -8.95 18.07
C LEU A 268 1.23 -10.46 18.04
N LEU A 269 0.41 -10.94 18.99
CA LEU A 269 0.04 -12.36 19.08
C LEU A 269 -0.74 -12.81 17.84
N MET A 270 -1.76 -12.06 17.48
CA MET A 270 -2.59 -12.36 16.30
C MET A 270 -1.77 -12.32 15.00
N GLN A 271 -0.86 -11.37 14.86
CA GLN A 271 0.00 -11.29 13.69
C GLN A 271 0.97 -12.48 13.61
N ASN A 272 1.54 -12.92 14.72
CA ASN A 272 2.40 -14.10 14.77
C ASN A 272 1.64 -15.37 14.34
N ILE A 273 0.38 -15.53 14.76
CA ILE A 273 -0.48 -16.63 14.31
C ILE A 273 -0.74 -16.52 12.80
N LYS A 274 -1.14 -15.35 12.31
CA LYS A 274 -1.36 -15.10 10.88
C LYS A 274 -0.09 -15.37 10.05
N ASN A 275 1.07 -14.96 10.53
CA ASN A 275 2.35 -15.19 9.86
C ASN A 275 2.66 -16.69 9.72
N ARG A 276 2.40 -17.50 10.76
CA ARG A 276 2.56 -18.96 10.69
C ARG A 276 1.62 -19.58 9.65
N ILE A 277 0.36 -19.18 9.65
CA ILE A 277 -0.64 -19.65 8.68
C ILE A 277 -0.22 -19.25 7.25
N LYS A 278 0.14 -17.99 7.02
CA LYS A 278 0.60 -17.49 5.72
C LYS A 278 1.82 -18.26 5.22
N LYS A 279 2.80 -18.55 6.07
CA LYS A 279 3.98 -19.35 5.71
C LYS A 279 3.62 -20.76 5.23
N ILE A 280 2.61 -21.39 5.85
CA ILE A 280 2.09 -22.68 5.41
C ILE A 280 1.39 -22.57 4.06
N MET A 281 0.56 -21.52 3.87
CA MET A 281 -0.15 -21.28 2.61
C MET A 281 0.79 -21.02 1.44
N VAL A 282 1.83 -20.18 1.64
CA VAL A 282 2.85 -19.91 0.61
C VAL A 282 3.57 -21.20 0.20
N ARG A 283 3.97 -22.03 1.17
CA ARG A 283 4.61 -23.33 0.88
C ARG A 283 3.73 -24.32 0.10
N ARG A 284 2.40 -24.23 0.28
CA ARG A 284 1.44 -25.08 -0.46
C ARG A 284 1.13 -24.58 -1.87
N ARG A 285 1.24 -23.25 -2.12
CA ARG A 285 1.03 -22.67 -3.45
C ARG A 285 2.28 -22.70 -4.33
N GLY A 286 3.45 -22.89 -3.76
CA GLY A 286 4.71 -23.05 -4.48
C GLY A 286 5.08 -24.53 -4.79
N LYS A 287 4.16 -25.44 -4.53
CA LYS A 287 4.16 -26.84 -5.02
C LYS A 287 3.05 -27.04 -6.03
#